data_6e05a102b8d34bf65849339f978f56f5
#
_entry.id   6e05a102b8d34bf65849339f978f56f5
#
_cell.length_a   1.000
_cell.length_b   1.000
_cell.length_c   1.000
_cell.angle_alpha   90.00
_cell.angle_beta   90.00
_cell.angle_gamma   90.00
#
_symmetry.space_group_name_H-M   'P 1'
#
loop_
_entity.id
_entity.type
_entity.pdbx_description
1 polymer ?
#
loop_
_entity_poly.entity_id
_entity_poly.type
_entity_poly.pdbx_seq_one_letter_code
_entity_poly.pdbx_strand_id
1 'polypeptide(L)'
;MKIGIMKTMQKIPSGLLIVPLLISAVFNTLFPTFWKTLGGPSEGLFKSGTYCVIGLMLFSSGASVSFKRLGHILRYGATYAIFKLLIIFGVGTAFLKIFGVDGFWGISAFAFIPAICYMNPGLFISLAQQYGEPEDIGMMLLPQLFCMSVW
;
A
#
# COMPACT_ATOMS: atom_id res chain seq x y z
N MET A 1 7.69 -25.72 -23.49
CA MET A 1 6.52 -25.51 -22.63
C MET A 1 6.74 -24.19 -21.88
N LYS A 2 6.29 -23.06 -22.45
CA LYS A 2 6.39 -21.75 -21.78
C LYS A 2 5.32 -21.71 -20.73
N ILE A 3 5.65 -22.01 -19.49
CA ILE A 3 4.75 -21.82 -18.36
C ILE A 3 4.51 -20.31 -18.31
N GLY A 4 3.30 -19.92 -18.69
CA GLY A 4 2.91 -18.51 -18.66
C GLY A 4 2.67 -18.06 -17.20
N ILE A 5 3.74 -18.06 -16.39
CA ILE A 5 3.71 -17.67 -14.97
C ILE A 5 2.99 -16.34 -14.80
N MET A 6 3.26 -15.38 -15.68
CA MET A 6 2.56 -14.09 -15.68
C MET A 6 1.05 -14.22 -15.92
N LYS A 7 0.61 -15.09 -16.85
CA LYS A 7 -0.82 -15.30 -17.11
C LYS A 7 -1.53 -15.95 -15.92
N THR A 8 -0.84 -16.83 -15.20
CA THR A 8 -1.39 -17.48 -14.01
C THR A 8 -1.49 -16.50 -12.84
N MET A 9 -0.46 -15.65 -12.67
CA MET A 9 -0.45 -14.62 -11.63
C MET A 9 -1.51 -13.54 -11.88
N GLN A 10 -1.81 -13.20 -13.14
CA GLN A 10 -2.84 -12.22 -13.50
C GLN A 10 -4.27 -12.71 -13.27
N LYS A 11 -4.50 -14.02 -13.11
CA LYS A 11 -5.84 -14.56 -12.75
C LYS A 11 -6.24 -14.26 -11.30
N ILE A 12 -5.28 -13.99 -10.45
CA ILE A 12 -5.50 -13.63 -9.05
C ILE A 12 -5.52 -12.11 -8.96
N PRO A 13 -6.54 -11.47 -8.37
CA PRO A 13 -6.53 -10.03 -8.16
C PRO A 13 -5.29 -9.64 -7.33
N SER A 14 -4.50 -8.70 -7.84
CA SER A 14 -3.19 -8.34 -7.29
C SER A 14 -2.16 -9.48 -7.18
N GLY A 15 -2.30 -10.56 -7.95
CA GLY A 15 -1.42 -11.73 -7.89
C GLY A 15 0.04 -11.40 -8.17
N LEU A 16 0.31 -10.40 -9.00
CA LEU A 16 1.67 -9.90 -9.27
C LEU A 16 2.36 -9.32 -8.02
N LEU A 17 1.58 -8.90 -7.02
CA LEU A 17 2.10 -8.38 -5.75
C LEU A 17 2.07 -9.46 -4.66
N ILE A 18 0.94 -10.17 -4.53
CA ILE A 18 0.71 -11.13 -3.45
C ILE A 18 1.65 -12.33 -3.56
N VAL A 19 1.85 -12.86 -4.77
CA VAL A 19 2.70 -14.05 -4.96
C VAL A 19 4.16 -13.79 -4.59
N PRO A 20 4.83 -12.73 -5.08
CA PRO A 20 6.20 -12.42 -4.66
C PRO A 20 6.31 -12.10 -3.17
N LEU A 21 5.28 -11.44 -2.59
CA LEU A 21 5.24 -11.10 -1.17
C LEU A 21 5.21 -12.36 -0.31
N LEU A 22 4.36 -13.33 -0.63
CA LEU A 22 4.30 -14.61 0.08
C LEU A 22 5.61 -15.39 -0.04
N ILE A 23 6.17 -15.45 -1.25
CA ILE A 23 7.46 -16.13 -1.47
C ILE A 23 8.55 -15.46 -0.63
N SER A 24 8.61 -14.12 -0.63
CA SER A 24 9.59 -13.37 0.17
C SER A 24 9.39 -13.56 1.66
N ALA A 25 8.15 -13.62 2.14
CA ALA A 25 7.84 -13.86 3.55
C ALA A 25 8.30 -15.26 3.98
N VAL A 26 8.00 -16.30 3.21
CA VAL A 26 8.46 -17.68 3.46
C VAL A 26 9.97 -17.74 3.44
N PHE A 27 10.61 -17.13 2.43
CA PHE A 27 12.06 -17.11 2.31
C PHE A 27 12.73 -16.42 3.50
N ASN A 28 12.22 -15.25 3.92
CA ASN A 28 12.75 -14.54 5.08
C ASN A 28 12.54 -15.29 6.39
N THR A 29 11.44 -16.06 6.50
CA THR A 29 11.18 -16.90 7.68
C THR A 29 12.15 -18.08 7.76
N LEU A 30 12.48 -18.69 6.62
CA LEU A 30 13.42 -19.82 6.56
C LEU A 30 14.89 -19.36 6.70
N PHE A 31 15.21 -18.19 6.18
CA PHE A 31 16.58 -17.66 6.13
C PHE A 31 16.66 -16.20 6.64
N PRO A 32 16.42 -15.94 7.94
CA PRO A 32 16.31 -14.57 8.47
C PRO A 32 17.61 -13.77 8.41
N THR A 33 18.75 -14.44 8.36
CA THR A 33 20.08 -13.81 8.31
C THR A 33 20.68 -13.73 6.91
N PHE A 34 20.00 -14.24 5.89
CA PHE A 34 20.51 -14.31 4.51
C PHE A 34 20.96 -12.94 3.97
N TRP A 35 20.15 -11.90 4.16
CA TRP A 35 20.47 -10.55 3.70
C TRP A 35 21.65 -9.92 4.42
N LYS A 36 21.84 -10.26 5.71
CA LYS A 36 23.02 -9.85 6.48
C LYS A 36 24.31 -10.52 5.99
N THR A 37 24.21 -11.80 5.63
CA THR A 37 25.36 -12.58 5.13
C THR A 37 25.82 -12.09 3.77
N LEU A 38 24.91 -11.64 2.90
CA LEU A 38 25.23 -11.01 1.63
C LEU A 38 25.90 -9.65 1.78
N GLY A 39 25.58 -8.91 2.87
CA GLY A 39 26.18 -7.61 3.20
C GLY A 39 25.96 -6.51 2.17
N GLY A 40 26.58 -5.34 2.43
CA GLY A 40 26.69 -4.22 1.49
C GLY A 40 25.36 -3.71 0.90
N PRO A 41 25.29 -3.50 -0.42
CA PRO A 41 24.14 -2.93 -1.09
C PRO A 41 22.84 -3.74 -0.92
N SER A 42 22.95 -5.07 -0.81
CA SER A 42 21.81 -5.97 -0.66
C SER A 42 21.12 -5.78 0.68
N GLU A 43 21.87 -5.71 1.77
CA GLU A 43 21.30 -5.43 3.10
C GLU A 43 20.67 -4.03 3.14
N GLY A 44 21.36 -3.03 2.58
CA GLY A 44 20.86 -1.66 2.47
C GLY A 44 19.53 -1.58 1.72
N LEU A 45 19.40 -2.27 0.59
CA LEU A 45 18.21 -2.22 -0.25
C LEU A 45 17.02 -2.96 0.38
N PHE A 46 17.23 -4.19 0.87
CA PHE A 46 16.13 -5.03 1.34
C PHE A 46 15.74 -4.81 2.80
N LYS A 47 16.60 -4.20 3.62
CA LYS A 47 16.34 -3.95 5.03
C LYS A 47 16.09 -2.47 5.34
N SER A 48 16.94 -1.59 4.83
CA SER A 48 16.88 -0.14 5.14
C SER A 48 16.37 0.69 3.97
N GLY A 49 16.35 0.14 2.74
CA GLY A 49 16.01 0.85 1.51
C GLY A 49 14.51 0.98 1.22
N THR A 50 13.63 0.51 2.10
CA THR A 50 12.18 0.54 1.89
C THR A 50 11.68 1.96 1.57
N TYR A 51 12.14 2.96 2.30
CA TYR A 51 11.76 4.35 2.06
C TYR A 51 12.27 4.88 0.70
N CYS A 52 13.46 4.48 0.28
CA CYS A 52 14.02 4.84 -1.01
C CYS A 52 13.20 4.23 -2.15
N VAL A 53 12.82 2.96 -2.04
CA VAL A 53 11.98 2.27 -3.03
C VAL A 53 10.59 2.89 -3.10
N ILE A 54 9.98 3.21 -1.95
CA ILE A 54 8.69 3.90 -1.89
C ILE A 54 8.81 5.29 -2.53
N GLY A 55 9.86 6.04 -2.25
CA GLY A 55 10.13 7.34 -2.86
C GLY A 55 10.24 7.25 -4.38
N LEU A 56 10.96 6.27 -4.92
CA LEU A 56 11.06 6.01 -6.35
C LEU A 56 9.71 5.62 -6.97
N MET A 57 8.92 4.81 -6.28
CA MET A 57 7.57 4.46 -6.74
C MET A 57 6.66 5.69 -6.80
N LEU A 58 6.68 6.56 -5.78
CA LEU A 58 5.89 7.78 -5.76
C LEU A 58 6.35 8.77 -6.84
N PHE A 59 7.66 8.91 -7.03
CA PHE A 59 8.23 9.75 -8.08
C PHE A 59 7.83 9.25 -9.48
N SER A 60 7.95 7.95 -9.73
CA SER A 60 7.55 7.33 -11.00
C SER A 60 6.04 7.49 -11.25
N SER A 61 5.23 7.31 -10.22
CA SER A 61 3.76 7.51 -10.31
C SER A 61 3.41 8.96 -10.58
N GLY A 62 4.09 9.91 -9.91
CA GLY A 62 3.91 11.35 -10.15
C GLY A 62 4.34 11.78 -11.55
N ALA A 63 5.44 11.22 -12.07
CA ALA A 63 5.93 11.51 -13.41
C ALA A 63 5.00 11.02 -14.53
N SER A 64 4.18 10.01 -14.29
CA SER A 64 3.20 9.49 -15.25
C SER A 64 1.90 10.31 -15.29
N VAL A 65 1.70 11.24 -14.36
CA VAL A 65 0.51 12.09 -14.31
C VAL A 65 0.58 13.20 -15.37
N SER A 66 -0.40 13.23 -16.26
CA SER A 66 -0.53 14.31 -17.24
C SER A 66 -1.09 15.59 -16.60
N PHE A 67 -0.40 16.72 -16.77
CA PHE A 67 -0.87 18.03 -16.26
C PHE A 67 -2.26 18.42 -16.76
N LYS A 68 -2.64 17.99 -17.96
CA LYS A 68 -3.98 18.27 -18.53
C LYS A 68 -5.11 17.60 -17.74
N ARG A 69 -4.84 16.47 -17.09
CA ARG A 69 -5.84 15.70 -16.33
C ARG A 69 -5.67 15.83 -14.82
N LEU A 70 -4.74 16.66 -14.38
CA LEU A 70 -4.48 16.90 -12.96
C LEU A 70 -5.75 17.31 -12.20
N GLY A 71 -6.61 18.15 -12.79
CA GLY A 71 -7.89 18.54 -12.19
C GLY A 71 -8.84 17.37 -11.96
N HIS A 72 -8.89 16.41 -12.89
CA HIS A 72 -9.69 15.19 -12.76
C HIS A 72 -9.14 14.31 -11.64
N ILE A 73 -7.84 14.06 -11.64
CA ILE A 73 -7.13 13.26 -10.63
C ILE A 73 -7.32 13.84 -9.23
N LEU A 74 -7.16 15.17 -9.09
CA LEU A 74 -7.36 15.86 -7.82
C LEU A 74 -8.81 15.76 -7.33
N ARG A 75 -9.79 15.94 -8.21
CA ARG A 75 -11.20 15.84 -7.85
C ARG A 75 -11.58 14.43 -7.36
N TYR A 76 -11.22 13.40 -8.11
CA TYR A 76 -11.52 12.02 -7.75
C TYR A 76 -10.70 11.55 -6.55
N GLY A 77 -9.41 11.90 -6.50
CA GLY A 77 -8.54 11.61 -5.36
C GLY A 77 -9.00 12.30 -4.07
N ALA A 78 -9.45 13.57 -4.15
CA ALA A 78 -10.02 14.29 -3.02
C ALA A 78 -11.35 13.66 -2.56
N THR A 79 -12.23 13.32 -3.51
CA THR A 79 -13.50 12.64 -3.20
C THR A 79 -13.23 11.31 -2.48
N TYR A 80 -12.32 10.51 -3.00
CA TYR A 80 -11.91 9.26 -2.37
C TYR A 80 -11.33 9.49 -0.95
N ALA A 81 -10.45 10.49 -0.78
CA ALA A 81 -9.87 10.83 0.50
C ALA A 81 -10.94 11.25 1.53
N ILE A 82 -11.91 12.07 1.12
CA ILE A 82 -13.04 12.50 1.98
C ILE A 82 -13.87 11.30 2.40
N PHE A 83 -14.30 10.44 1.48
CA PHE A 83 -15.05 9.23 1.81
C PHE A 83 -14.27 8.31 2.75
N LYS A 84 -12.97 8.12 2.50
CA LYS A 84 -12.11 7.34 3.38
C LYS A 84 -12.05 7.93 4.78
N LEU A 85 -11.86 9.24 4.93
CA LEU A 85 -11.86 9.92 6.23
C LEU A 85 -13.20 9.76 6.96
N LEU A 86 -14.32 9.89 6.27
CA LEU A 86 -15.65 9.68 6.86
C LEU A 86 -15.82 8.24 7.38
N ILE A 87 -15.36 7.25 6.60
CA ILE A 87 -15.41 5.84 7.02
C ILE A 87 -14.52 5.62 8.24
N ILE A 88 -13.28 6.13 8.23
CA ILE A 88 -12.34 6.00 9.36
C ILE A 88 -12.93 6.64 10.61
N PHE A 89 -13.48 7.83 10.49
CA PHE A 89 -14.11 8.53 11.61
C PHE A 89 -15.35 7.79 12.12
N GLY A 90 -16.22 7.34 11.22
CA GLY A 90 -17.42 6.58 11.56
C GLY A 90 -17.11 5.24 12.24
N VAL A 91 -16.23 4.44 11.62
CA VAL A 91 -15.83 3.12 12.17
C VAL A 91 -14.99 3.28 13.43
N GLY A 92 -14.09 4.26 13.45
CA GLY A 92 -13.24 4.53 14.62
C GLY A 92 -14.06 4.98 15.83
N THR A 93 -15.03 5.88 15.65
CA THR A 93 -15.92 6.30 16.74
C THR A 93 -16.87 5.20 17.19
N ALA A 94 -17.38 4.38 16.26
CA ALA A 94 -18.18 3.22 16.58
C ALA A 94 -17.38 2.21 17.42
N PHE A 95 -16.13 1.92 17.02
CA PHE A 95 -15.24 1.02 17.74
C PHE A 95 -14.97 1.53 19.17
N LEU A 96 -14.64 2.83 19.31
CA LEU A 96 -14.42 3.46 20.62
C LEU A 96 -15.66 3.39 21.53
N LYS A 97 -16.86 3.58 20.97
CA LYS A 97 -18.11 3.51 21.74
C LYS A 97 -18.48 2.10 22.19
N ILE A 98 -18.16 1.08 21.38
CA ILE A 98 -18.53 -0.32 21.64
C ILE A 98 -17.49 -0.99 22.55
N PHE A 99 -16.20 -0.79 22.28
CA PHE A 99 -15.11 -1.53 22.92
C PHE A 99 -14.25 -0.66 23.84
N GLY A 100 -14.47 0.66 23.87
CA GLY A 100 -13.64 1.58 24.67
C GLY A 100 -12.21 1.74 24.11
N VAL A 101 -11.37 2.38 24.92
CA VAL A 101 -9.96 2.63 24.57
C VAL A 101 -9.11 1.36 24.61
N ASP A 102 -9.44 0.45 25.55
CA ASP A 102 -8.72 -0.82 25.74
C ASP A 102 -8.95 -1.80 24.59
N GLY A 103 -10.04 -1.61 23.82
CA GLY A 103 -10.32 -2.35 22.60
C GLY A 103 -10.85 -3.76 22.84
N PHE A 104 -10.67 -4.66 21.85
CA PHE A 104 -11.18 -6.02 21.83
C PHE A 104 -10.08 -7.00 21.44
N TRP A 105 -9.98 -8.15 22.13
CA TRP A 105 -9.00 -9.21 21.85
C TRP A 105 -7.54 -8.73 21.85
N GLY A 106 -7.18 -7.76 22.69
CA GLY A 106 -5.82 -7.23 22.76
C GLY A 106 -5.47 -6.21 21.66
N ILE A 107 -6.44 -5.84 20.83
CA ILE A 107 -6.29 -4.77 19.83
C ILE A 107 -6.87 -3.49 20.41
N SER A 108 -6.02 -2.56 20.82
CA SER A 108 -6.46 -1.26 21.32
C SER A 108 -7.05 -0.39 20.21
N ALA A 109 -7.86 0.62 20.58
CA ALA A 109 -8.37 1.58 19.61
C ALA A 109 -7.24 2.33 18.88
N PHE A 110 -6.11 2.57 19.56
CA PHE A 110 -4.91 3.18 18.98
C PHE A 110 -4.22 2.32 17.93
N ALA A 111 -4.37 1.01 17.97
CA ALA A 111 -3.87 0.11 16.94
C ALA A 111 -4.88 -0.06 15.79
N PHE A 112 -6.18 -0.11 16.11
CA PHE A 112 -7.25 -0.35 15.15
C PHE A 112 -7.46 0.81 14.18
N ILE A 113 -7.51 2.05 14.69
CA ILE A 113 -7.76 3.24 13.85
C ILE A 113 -6.65 3.45 12.80
N PRO A 114 -5.35 3.42 13.15
CA PRO A 114 -4.28 3.50 12.16
C PRO A 114 -4.30 2.33 11.16
N ALA A 115 -4.66 1.13 11.59
CA ALA A 115 -4.74 -0.02 10.69
C ALA A 115 -5.78 0.18 9.58
N ILE A 116 -6.93 0.79 9.88
CA ILE A 116 -7.95 1.14 8.87
C ILE A 116 -7.49 2.35 8.03
N CYS A 117 -6.76 3.28 8.64
CA CYS A 117 -6.24 4.45 7.94
C CYS A 117 -5.18 4.07 6.92
N TYR A 118 -4.41 3.03 7.19
CA TYR A 118 -3.30 2.61 6.34
C TYR A 118 -3.78 2.23 4.93
N MET A 119 -3.01 2.68 3.95
CA MET A 119 -3.22 2.34 2.55
C MET A 119 -1.91 1.77 1.99
N ASN A 120 -1.98 0.56 1.48
CA ASN A 120 -0.82 -0.05 0.85
C ASN A 120 -0.66 0.47 -0.60
N PRO A 121 0.37 1.28 -0.89
CA PRO A 121 0.57 1.86 -2.21
C PRO A 121 0.82 0.79 -3.28
N GLY A 122 1.53 -0.27 -2.96
CA GLY A 122 1.80 -1.35 -3.91
C GLY A 122 0.53 -2.09 -4.33
N LEU A 123 -0.38 -2.35 -3.38
CA LEU A 123 -1.65 -3.00 -3.68
C LEU A 123 -2.54 -2.10 -4.54
N PHE A 124 -2.60 -0.80 -4.24
CA PHE A 124 -3.38 0.15 -5.03
C PHE A 124 -2.86 0.23 -6.46
N ILE A 125 -1.53 0.39 -6.65
CA ILE A 125 -0.91 0.46 -7.98
C ILE A 125 -1.19 -0.83 -8.76
N SER A 126 -1.05 -1.99 -8.11
CA SER A 126 -1.30 -3.30 -8.74
C SER A 126 -2.75 -3.45 -9.21
N LEU A 127 -3.72 -3.00 -8.42
CA LEU A 127 -5.15 -3.01 -8.78
C LEU A 127 -5.45 -1.99 -9.88
N ALA A 128 -4.92 -0.77 -9.78
CA ALA A 128 -5.10 0.27 -10.79
C ALA A 128 -4.51 -0.14 -12.15
N GLN A 129 -3.37 -0.82 -12.16
CA GLN A 129 -2.78 -1.36 -13.38
C GLN A 129 -3.59 -2.51 -14.00
N GLN A 130 -4.30 -3.28 -13.18
CA GLN A 130 -5.06 -4.44 -13.65
C GLN A 130 -6.49 -4.09 -14.07
N TYR A 131 -7.14 -3.16 -13.39
CA TYR A 131 -8.56 -2.85 -13.53
C TYR A 131 -8.87 -1.39 -13.83
N GLY A 132 -7.91 -0.49 -13.65
CA GLY A 132 -8.06 0.95 -13.83
C GLY A 132 -7.39 1.48 -15.09
N GLU A 133 -7.46 2.79 -15.25
CA GLU A 133 -6.70 3.52 -16.25
C GLU A 133 -5.32 3.93 -15.71
N PRO A 134 -4.31 4.16 -16.58
CA PRO A 134 -2.96 4.58 -16.14
C PRO A 134 -2.97 5.83 -15.26
N GLU A 135 -4.00 6.65 -15.39
CA GLU A 135 -4.18 7.90 -14.67
C GLU A 135 -4.69 7.71 -13.23
N ASP A 136 -5.39 6.59 -12.97
CA ASP A 136 -5.90 6.26 -11.64
C ASP A 136 -4.76 6.07 -10.63
N ILE A 137 -3.56 5.70 -11.11
CA ILE A 137 -2.36 5.60 -10.27
C ILE A 137 -2.06 6.94 -9.60
N GLY A 138 -2.27 8.05 -10.31
CA GLY A 138 -2.08 9.40 -9.77
C GLY A 138 -3.05 9.76 -8.63
N MET A 139 -4.24 9.18 -8.60
CA MET A 139 -5.22 9.42 -7.53
C MET A 139 -4.74 8.96 -6.15
N MET A 140 -3.77 8.03 -6.11
CA MET A 140 -3.18 7.54 -4.87
C MET A 140 -2.41 8.63 -4.10
N LEU A 141 -1.88 9.64 -4.79
CA LEU A 141 -1.01 10.65 -4.18
C LEU A 141 -1.69 11.37 -3.00
N LEU A 142 -2.96 11.76 -3.16
CA LEU A 142 -3.69 12.48 -2.11
C LEU A 142 -3.95 11.62 -0.87
N PRO A 143 -4.59 10.43 -0.97
CA PRO A 143 -4.78 9.57 0.21
C PRO A 143 -3.49 9.16 0.88
N GLN A 144 -2.41 8.99 0.11
CA GLN A 144 -1.10 8.62 0.65
C GLN A 144 -0.50 9.75 1.49
N LEU A 145 -0.60 10.99 1.05
CA LEU A 145 -0.16 12.16 1.82
C LEU A 145 -0.89 12.24 3.18
N PHE A 146 -2.20 12.02 3.19
CA PHE A 146 -2.97 11.98 4.44
C PHE A 146 -2.58 10.82 5.35
N CYS A 147 -2.33 9.64 4.81
CA CYS A 147 -1.89 8.50 5.60
C CYS A 147 -0.48 8.66 6.17
N MET A 148 0.44 9.33 5.44
CA MET A 148 1.81 9.57 5.94
C MET A 148 1.88 10.69 6.98
N SER A 149 0.97 11.66 6.95
CA SER A 149 0.98 12.79 7.90
C SER A 149 0.45 12.42 9.28
N VAL A 150 -0.12 11.23 9.46
CA VAL A 150 -0.69 10.74 10.73
C VAL A 150 0.33 9.91 11.54
N TRP A 151 1.50 9.62 10.96
CA TRP A 151 2.62 8.94 11.63
C TRP A 151 3.82 9.88 11.78
#